data_94ac678724fb8071897954f054fd602c
#
_entry.id   94ac678724fb8071897954f054fd602c
#
_cell.length_a   1.000
_cell.length_b   1.000
_cell.length_c   1.000
_cell.angle_alpha   90.00
_cell.angle_beta   90.00
_cell.angle_gamma   90.00
#
_symmetry.space_group_name_H-M   'P 1'
#
loop_
_entity.id
_entity.type
_entity.pdbx_description
1 polymer ?
#
loop_
_entity_poly.entity_id
_entity_poly.type
_entity_poly.pdbx_seq_one_letter_code
_entity_poly.pdbx_strand_id
1 'polypeptide(L)'
;ILGLYINQIYLGQRSFGFSAAADTYFDKSLSELNLAETALLAGLPKAPSRYNPFVNPDRAIKRQQAVLFSMKRHGFIDNPTYILALEEPLNLRDSAQKRELRADYIAEMVRKTLYAELGEKIYTSGLKVYTTLKKKNQRVAKQAVKNGIINFISRHELLPNENFIDLDESSNYNIVNNYD
;
A
#
# COMPACT_ATOMS: atom_id res chain seq x y z
N ILE A 1 -3.25 25.87 -6.81
CA ILE A 1 -3.78 25.24 -5.59
C ILE A 1 -4.22 23.80 -5.88
N LEU A 2 -5.11 23.55 -6.86
CA LEU A 2 -5.62 22.21 -7.17
C LEU A 2 -4.50 21.22 -7.55
N GLY A 3 -3.53 21.64 -8.35
CA GLY A 3 -2.39 20.78 -8.73
C GLY A 3 -1.56 20.33 -7.53
N LEU A 4 -1.29 21.21 -6.57
CA LEU A 4 -0.60 20.85 -5.33
C LEU A 4 -1.42 19.85 -4.50
N TYR A 5 -2.73 20.11 -4.36
CA TYR A 5 -3.63 19.23 -3.63
C TYR A 5 -3.64 17.82 -4.22
N ILE A 6 -3.84 17.68 -5.54
CA ILE A 6 -3.88 16.38 -6.23
C ILE A 6 -2.58 15.60 -6.08
N ASN A 7 -1.43 16.30 -6.03
CA ASN A 7 -0.12 15.65 -5.95
C ASN A 7 0.32 15.33 -4.52
N GLN A 8 -0.28 15.93 -3.49
CA GLN A 8 0.20 15.79 -2.11
C GLN A 8 -0.80 15.15 -1.16
N ILE A 9 -2.08 15.04 -1.53
CA ILE A 9 -3.08 14.50 -0.63
C ILE A 9 -2.81 13.03 -0.31
N TYR A 10 -2.97 12.66 0.97
CA TYR A 10 -2.87 11.28 1.41
C TYR A 10 -4.11 10.49 1.03
N LEU A 11 -3.92 9.35 0.36
CA LEU A 11 -4.98 8.49 -0.16
C LEU A 11 -5.00 7.07 0.43
N GLY A 12 -4.27 6.85 1.50
CA GLY A 12 -4.14 5.53 2.12
C GLY A 12 -2.96 4.73 1.55
N GLN A 13 -2.68 3.55 2.12
CA GLN A 13 -1.60 2.64 1.68
C GLN A 13 -0.23 3.34 1.47
N ARG A 14 0.06 4.37 2.29
CA ARG A 14 1.26 5.20 2.18
C ARG A 14 1.39 5.92 0.83
N SER A 15 0.31 6.05 0.07
CA SER A 15 0.30 6.80 -1.19
C SER A 15 -0.09 8.25 -0.97
N PHE A 16 0.74 9.15 -1.50
CA PHE A 16 0.53 10.60 -1.52
C PHE A 16 0.37 11.05 -2.97
N GLY A 17 -0.76 11.69 -3.24
CA GLY A 17 -1.17 12.10 -4.58
C GLY A 17 -1.85 11.00 -5.39
N PHE A 18 -2.67 11.43 -6.35
CA PHE A 18 -3.50 10.53 -7.15
C PHE A 18 -2.68 9.61 -8.07
N SER A 19 -1.52 10.05 -8.57
CA SER A 19 -0.66 9.20 -9.39
C SER A 19 -0.09 8.03 -8.60
N ALA A 20 0.41 8.28 -7.38
CA ALA A 20 0.89 7.22 -6.51
C ALA A 20 -0.23 6.29 -6.06
N ALA A 21 -1.46 6.82 -5.86
CA ALA A 21 -2.62 6.01 -5.53
C ALA A 21 -3.07 5.12 -6.69
N ALA A 22 -3.04 5.62 -7.93
CA ALA A 22 -3.36 4.83 -9.12
C ALA A 22 -2.42 3.63 -9.28
N ASP A 23 -1.12 3.85 -9.10
CA ASP A 23 -0.12 2.79 -9.09
C ASP A 23 -0.35 1.82 -7.91
N THR A 24 -0.57 2.35 -6.70
CA THR A 24 -0.74 1.54 -5.49
C THR A 24 -1.98 0.64 -5.52
N TYR A 25 -3.13 1.16 -5.96
CA TYR A 25 -4.40 0.43 -5.90
C TYR A 25 -4.70 -0.38 -7.17
N PHE A 26 -4.20 0.06 -8.33
CA PHE A 26 -4.55 -0.53 -9.62
C PHE A 26 -3.37 -0.97 -10.46
N ASP A 27 -2.13 -0.58 -10.10
CA ASP A 27 -0.94 -0.82 -10.92
C ASP A 27 -1.08 -0.21 -12.33
N LYS A 28 -1.63 1.00 -12.37
CA LYS A 28 -1.94 1.76 -13.58
C LYS A 28 -1.46 3.20 -13.46
N SER A 29 -1.17 3.82 -14.59
CA SER A 29 -1.05 5.28 -14.67
C SER A 29 -2.44 5.94 -14.57
N LEU A 30 -2.48 7.24 -14.24
CA LEU A 30 -3.76 7.98 -14.15
C LEU A 30 -4.56 7.96 -15.45
N SER A 31 -3.89 7.93 -16.59
CA SER A 31 -4.51 7.91 -17.92
C SER A 31 -5.14 6.55 -18.30
N GLU A 32 -4.76 5.49 -17.60
CA GLU A 32 -5.26 4.13 -17.84
C GLU A 32 -6.43 3.74 -16.92
N LEU A 33 -6.75 4.61 -15.97
CA LEU A 33 -7.87 4.38 -15.06
C LEU A 33 -9.20 4.50 -15.80
N ASN A 34 -10.09 3.56 -15.54
CA ASN A 34 -11.48 3.68 -15.96
C ASN A 34 -12.28 4.62 -15.03
N LEU A 35 -13.54 4.89 -15.37
CA LEU A 35 -14.38 5.81 -14.61
C LEU A 35 -14.66 5.29 -13.20
N ALA A 36 -14.89 3.99 -13.04
CA ALA A 36 -15.15 3.35 -11.75
C ALA A 36 -13.92 3.45 -10.82
N GLU A 37 -12.73 3.20 -11.34
CA GLU A 37 -11.46 3.31 -10.61
C GLU A 37 -11.17 4.77 -10.21
N THR A 38 -11.39 5.70 -11.14
CA THR A 38 -11.25 7.14 -10.89
C THR A 38 -12.19 7.62 -9.79
N ALA A 39 -13.46 7.19 -9.81
CA ALA A 39 -14.45 7.51 -8.79
C ALA A 39 -14.11 6.94 -7.42
N LEU A 40 -13.49 5.74 -7.37
CA LEU A 40 -12.98 5.16 -6.13
C LEU A 40 -11.89 6.06 -5.53
N LEU A 41 -10.86 6.41 -6.32
CA LEU A 41 -9.77 7.28 -5.85
C LEU A 41 -10.29 8.65 -5.40
N ALA A 42 -11.23 9.25 -6.15
CA ALA A 42 -11.86 10.52 -5.79
C ALA A 42 -12.69 10.43 -4.48
N GLY A 43 -13.09 9.23 -4.10
CA GLY A 43 -13.79 8.97 -2.84
C GLY A 43 -12.88 8.92 -1.61
N LEU A 44 -11.59 8.57 -1.77
CA LEU A 44 -10.64 8.32 -0.67
C LEU A 44 -10.31 9.56 0.19
N PRO A 45 -10.16 10.77 -0.36
CA PRO A 45 -9.74 11.94 0.42
C PRO A 45 -10.60 12.22 1.66
N LYS A 46 -11.88 11.85 1.63
CA LYS A 46 -12.81 12.06 2.75
C LYS A 46 -12.38 11.30 4.02
N ALA A 47 -11.91 10.07 3.89
CA ALA A 47 -11.40 9.26 5.00
C ALA A 47 -10.61 8.06 4.43
N PRO A 48 -9.32 8.23 4.07
CA PRO A 48 -8.54 7.22 3.35
C PRO A 48 -8.47 5.86 4.03
N SER A 49 -8.28 5.82 5.34
CA SER A 49 -8.24 4.56 6.09
C SER A 49 -9.60 3.86 6.15
N ARG A 50 -10.71 4.62 6.26
CA ARG A 50 -12.07 4.08 6.37
C ARG A 50 -12.58 3.53 5.04
N TYR A 51 -12.20 4.17 3.93
CA TYR A 51 -12.60 3.80 2.57
C TYR A 51 -11.53 3.03 1.80
N ASN A 52 -10.51 2.53 2.50
CA ASN A 52 -9.49 1.69 1.90
C ASN A 52 -10.11 0.39 1.36
N PRO A 53 -10.03 0.13 0.03
CA PRO A 53 -10.69 -1.02 -0.58
C PRO A 53 -10.10 -2.37 -0.17
N PHE A 54 -8.84 -2.42 0.26
CA PHE A 54 -8.22 -3.66 0.77
C PHE A 54 -8.65 -4.01 2.19
N VAL A 55 -9.04 -3.01 2.99
CA VAL A 55 -9.44 -3.21 4.40
C VAL A 55 -10.96 -3.25 4.54
N ASN A 56 -11.67 -2.37 3.82
CA ASN A 56 -13.11 -2.19 3.92
C ASN A 56 -13.77 -2.12 2.53
N PRO A 57 -13.78 -3.21 1.75
CA PRO A 57 -14.24 -3.21 0.37
C PRO A 57 -15.68 -2.68 0.22
N ASP A 58 -16.61 -3.10 1.07
CA ASP A 58 -18.01 -2.66 1.00
C ASP A 58 -18.16 -1.15 1.21
N ARG A 59 -17.39 -0.56 2.13
CA ARG A 59 -17.41 0.88 2.37
C ARG A 59 -16.78 1.65 1.21
N ALA A 60 -15.73 1.10 0.62
CA ALA A 60 -15.07 1.68 -0.55
C ALA A 60 -16.03 1.72 -1.75
N ILE A 61 -16.73 0.61 -2.03
CA ILE A 61 -17.72 0.52 -3.12
C ILE A 61 -18.87 1.50 -2.88
N LYS A 62 -19.46 1.53 -1.68
CA LYS A 62 -20.51 2.50 -1.35
C LYS A 62 -20.05 3.95 -1.53
N ARG A 63 -18.81 4.24 -1.20
CA ARG A 63 -18.23 5.58 -1.38
C ARG A 63 -18.03 5.92 -2.85
N GLN A 64 -17.50 4.99 -3.64
CA GLN A 64 -17.36 5.10 -5.09
C GLN A 64 -18.73 5.38 -5.76
N GLN A 65 -19.76 4.59 -5.41
CA GLN A 65 -21.12 4.77 -5.94
C GLN A 65 -21.68 6.16 -5.59
N ALA A 66 -21.43 6.67 -4.38
CA ALA A 66 -21.81 8.02 -4.00
C ALA A 66 -21.10 9.11 -4.82
N VAL A 67 -19.84 8.88 -5.22
CA VAL A 67 -19.11 9.78 -6.13
C VAL A 67 -19.72 9.75 -7.53
N LEU A 68 -19.92 8.55 -8.09
CA LEU A 68 -20.54 8.39 -9.42
C LEU A 68 -21.94 9.01 -9.47
N PHE A 69 -22.75 8.81 -8.43
CA PHE A 69 -24.06 9.45 -8.32
C PHE A 69 -23.97 10.98 -8.29
N SER A 70 -22.99 11.52 -7.56
CA SER A 70 -22.74 12.96 -7.53
C SER A 70 -22.32 13.50 -8.90
N MET A 71 -21.46 12.79 -9.63
CA MET A 71 -21.05 13.15 -10.99
C MET A 71 -22.25 13.20 -11.94
N LYS A 72 -23.12 12.19 -11.88
CA LYS A 72 -24.37 12.17 -12.66
C LYS A 72 -25.28 13.34 -12.28
N ARG A 73 -25.51 13.59 -10.99
CA ARG A 73 -26.39 14.65 -10.50
C ARG A 73 -25.93 16.04 -10.95
N HIS A 74 -24.64 16.26 -11.09
CA HIS A 74 -24.07 17.53 -11.51
C HIS A 74 -23.80 17.61 -13.03
N GLY A 75 -24.22 16.60 -13.80
CA GLY A 75 -24.12 16.60 -15.25
C GLY A 75 -22.73 16.33 -15.81
N PHE A 76 -21.79 15.81 -15.00
CA PHE A 76 -20.46 15.41 -15.48
C PHE A 76 -20.49 14.09 -16.27
N ILE A 77 -21.46 13.24 -15.99
CA ILE A 77 -21.71 11.99 -16.73
C ILE A 77 -23.22 11.84 -16.98
N ASP A 78 -23.58 11.19 -18.07
CA ASP A 78 -24.98 10.86 -18.38
C ASP A 78 -25.44 9.56 -17.68
N ASN A 79 -26.71 9.22 -17.81
CA ASN A 79 -27.28 8.05 -17.15
C ASN A 79 -26.72 6.72 -17.68
N PRO A 80 -26.56 6.51 -19.00
CA PRO A 80 -25.89 5.30 -19.52
C PRO A 80 -24.48 5.10 -18.99
N THR A 81 -23.65 6.14 -19.02
CA THR A 81 -22.27 6.10 -18.48
C THR A 81 -22.26 5.79 -16.99
N TYR A 82 -23.19 6.35 -16.22
CA TYR A 82 -23.32 6.05 -14.80
C TYR A 82 -23.62 4.55 -14.56
N ILE A 83 -24.55 3.97 -15.30
CA ILE A 83 -24.91 2.55 -15.17
C ILE A 83 -23.73 1.66 -15.53
N LEU A 84 -23.04 1.93 -16.65
CA LEU A 84 -21.86 1.19 -17.06
C LEU A 84 -20.75 1.25 -15.99
N ALA A 85 -20.50 2.42 -15.41
CA ALA A 85 -19.48 2.59 -14.37
C ALA A 85 -19.83 1.86 -13.07
N LEU A 86 -21.11 1.62 -12.76
CA LEU A 86 -21.50 0.82 -11.59
C LEU A 86 -21.26 -0.68 -11.79
N GLU A 87 -21.35 -1.17 -13.02
CA GLU A 87 -21.15 -2.58 -13.39
C GLU A 87 -19.67 -2.88 -13.66
N GLU A 88 -18.85 -1.86 -13.86
CA GLU A 88 -17.46 -1.99 -14.21
C GLU A 88 -16.64 -2.54 -13.03
N PRO A 89 -15.90 -3.66 -13.21
CA PRO A 89 -15.16 -4.29 -12.13
C PRO A 89 -13.99 -3.41 -11.69
N LEU A 90 -13.81 -3.29 -10.37
CA LEU A 90 -12.62 -2.68 -9.79
C LEU A 90 -11.47 -3.70 -9.80
N ASN A 91 -10.53 -3.52 -10.70
CA ASN A 91 -9.36 -4.40 -10.81
C ASN A 91 -8.28 -3.99 -9.77
N LEU A 92 -8.62 -4.13 -8.50
CA LEU A 92 -7.69 -3.84 -7.41
C LEU A 92 -6.48 -4.78 -7.48
N ARG A 93 -5.30 -4.19 -7.46
CA ARG A 93 -4.03 -4.89 -7.37
C ARG A 93 -3.23 -4.27 -6.24
N ASP A 94 -2.98 -5.06 -5.21
CA ASP A 94 -2.11 -4.60 -4.12
C ASP A 94 -0.66 -4.56 -4.62
N SER A 95 -0.20 -3.37 -5.02
CA SER A 95 1.18 -3.17 -5.42
C SER A 95 2.16 -3.34 -4.26
N ALA A 96 1.67 -3.32 -3.01
CA ALA A 96 2.49 -3.67 -1.85
C ALA A 96 2.92 -5.15 -1.90
N GLN A 97 2.14 -6.03 -2.53
CA GLN A 97 2.56 -7.41 -2.83
C GLN A 97 3.61 -7.48 -3.95
N LYS A 98 3.66 -6.48 -4.83
CA LYS A 98 4.69 -6.35 -5.88
C LYS A 98 6.04 -5.84 -5.38
N ARG A 99 6.16 -5.45 -4.12
CA ARG A 99 7.49 -5.22 -3.58
C ARG A 99 8.28 -6.51 -3.70
N GLU A 100 8.96 -6.65 -4.82
CA GLU A 100 9.73 -7.83 -5.20
C GLU A 100 10.70 -8.28 -4.12
N LEU A 101 11.02 -7.37 -3.20
CA LEU A 101 11.99 -7.60 -2.15
C LEU A 101 11.65 -6.78 -0.89
N ARG A 102 11.39 -7.43 0.23
CA ARG A 102 11.36 -6.78 1.54
C ARG A 102 12.79 -6.59 2.02
N ALA A 103 13.32 -5.40 1.81
CA ALA A 103 14.65 -4.98 2.22
C ALA A 103 14.59 -3.68 3.04
N ASP A 104 13.57 -3.56 3.89
CA ASP A 104 13.28 -2.33 4.66
C ASP A 104 14.48 -1.89 5.52
N TYR A 105 15.23 -2.85 6.09
CA TYR A 105 16.47 -2.58 6.83
C TYR A 105 17.54 -1.92 5.97
N ILE A 106 17.73 -2.43 4.76
CA ILE A 106 18.74 -1.88 3.82
C ILE A 106 18.27 -0.52 3.31
N ALA A 107 16.99 -0.36 3.01
CA ALA A 107 16.43 0.92 2.62
C ALA A 107 16.64 1.99 3.70
N GLU A 108 16.41 1.65 4.97
CA GLU A 108 16.64 2.56 6.09
C GLU A 108 18.12 2.85 6.32
N MET A 109 18.99 1.87 6.14
CA MET A 109 20.45 2.07 6.21
C MET A 109 20.90 3.07 5.12
N VAL A 110 20.45 2.86 3.89
CA VAL A 110 20.74 3.76 2.76
C VAL A 110 20.20 5.16 3.04
N ARG A 111 18.96 5.27 3.54
CA ARG A 111 18.36 6.56 3.90
C ARG A 111 19.20 7.29 4.93
N LYS A 112 19.62 6.62 6.01
CA LYS A 112 20.48 7.20 7.06
C LYS A 112 21.81 7.68 6.52
N THR A 113 22.48 6.87 5.69
CA THR A 113 23.76 7.24 5.07
C THR A 113 23.61 8.48 4.19
N LEU A 114 22.63 8.50 3.32
CA LEU A 114 22.38 9.64 2.44
C LEU A 114 21.92 10.88 3.20
N TYR A 115 21.14 10.71 4.28
CA TYR A 115 20.72 11.83 5.11
C TYR A 115 21.90 12.50 5.82
N ALA A 116 22.88 11.71 6.28
CA ALA A 116 24.09 12.25 6.91
C ALA A 116 24.91 13.11 5.94
N GLU A 117 24.89 12.81 4.63
CA GLU A 117 25.64 13.53 3.60
C GLU A 117 24.87 14.71 2.98
N LEU A 118 23.58 14.52 2.70
CA LEU A 118 22.75 15.41 1.88
C LEU A 118 21.65 16.13 2.68
N GLY A 119 21.38 15.71 3.91
CA GLY A 119 20.32 16.27 4.75
C GLY A 119 18.93 16.15 4.12
N GLU A 120 18.10 17.17 4.31
CA GLU A 120 16.71 17.22 3.81
C GLU A 120 16.60 17.10 2.28
N LYS A 121 17.67 17.35 1.54
CA LYS A 121 17.67 17.26 0.07
C LYS A 121 17.32 15.87 -0.44
N ILE A 122 17.55 14.82 0.35
CA ILE A 122 17.19 13.44 -0.05
C ILE A 122 15.71 13.27 -0.36
N TYR A 123 14.84 14.05 0.25
CA TYR A 123 13.38 13.96 0.07
C TYR A 123 12.84 14.79 -1.11
N THR A 124 13.62 15.76 -1.59
CA THR A 124 13.17 16.72 -2.60
C THR A 124 13.89 16.61 -3.94
N SER A 125 15.06 15.98 -3.97
CA SER A 125 15.92 15.95 -5.17
C SER A 125 15.60 14.82 -6.16
N GLY A 126 14.63 13.96 -5.91
CA GLY A 126 14.25 12.86 -6.81
C GLY A 126 15.39 11.85 -7.04
N LEU A 127 16.22 11.59 -6.04
CA LEU A 127 17.39 10.73 -6.15
C LEU A 127 17.01 9.28 -6.49
N LYS A 128 17.74 8.69 -7.42
CA LYS A 128 17.69 7.25 -7.70
C LYS A 128 18.92 6.60 -7.10
N VAL A 129 18.72 5.67 -6.16
CA VAL A 129 19.81 5.01 -5.44
C VAL A 129 19.94 3.57 -5.92
N TYR A 130 21.11 3.23 -6.42
CA TYR A 130 21.44 1.89 -6.88
C TYR A 130 22.27 1.18 -5.80
N THR A 131 21.88 -0.04 -5.45
CA THR A 131 22.58 -0.85 -4.44
C THR A 131 23.09 -2.16 -5.06
N THR A 132 24.04 -2.81 -4.40
CA THR A 132 24.54 -4.14 -4.79
C THR A 132 23.65 -5.29 -4.34
N LEU A 133 22.48 -4.99 -3.75
CA LEU A 133 21.56 -5.97 -3.19
C LEU A 133 21.00 -6.87 -4.30
N LYS A 134 21.16 -8.18 -4.15
CA LYS A 134 20.58 -9.18 -5.06
C LYS A 134 19.36 -9.82 -4.40
N LYS A 135 18.20 -9.78 -5.08
CA LYS A 135 16.92 -10.36 -4.63
C LYS A 135 17.07 -11.80 -4.13
N LYS A 136 17.79 -12.66 -4.88
CA LYS A 136 18.02 -14.05 -4.50
C LYS A 136 18.74 -14.15 -3.16
N ASN A 137 19.81 -13.40 -2.97
CA ASN A 137 20.61 -13.46 -1.75
C ASN A 137 19.82 -12.97 -0.53
N GLN A 138 19.02 -11.89 -0.70
CA GLN A 138 18.20 -11.36 0.37
C GLN A 138 17.11 -12.34 0.81
N ARG A 139 16.47 -13.05 -0.14
CA ARG A 139 15.49 -14.10 0.19
C ARG A 139 16.12 -15.24 1.00
N VAL A 140 17.28 -15.72 0.56
CA VAL A 140 18.00 -16.79 1.26
C VAL A 140 18.44 -16.34 2.65
N ALA A 141 18.98 -15.14 2.77
CA ALA A 141 19.40 -14.58 4.06
C ALA A 141 18.21 -14.45 5.04
N LYS A 142 17.06 -13.92 4.56
CA LYS A 142 15.83 -13.82 5.36
C LYS A 142 15.36 -15.20 5.85
N GLN A 143 15.35 -16.19 4.97
CA GLN A 143 14.95 -17.54 5.33
C GLN A 143 15.93 -18.19 6.33
N ALA A 144 17.22 -17.98 6.16
CA ALA A 144 18.24 -18.50 7.08
C ALA A 144 18.08 -17.88 8.48
N VAL A 145 17.83 -16.57 8.57
CA VAL A 145 17.56 -15.91 9.86
C VAL A 145 16.29 -16.44 10.50
N LYS A 146 15.19 -16.57 9.74
CA LYS A 146 13.91 -17.14 10.23
C LYS A 146 14.13 -18.53 10.80
N ASN A 147 14.78 -19.40 10.04
CA ASN A 147 15.07 -20.78 10.47
C ASN A 147 16.00 -20.81 11.70
N GLY A 148 17.01 -19.93 11.74
CA GLY A 148 17.91 -19.81 12.88
C GLY A 148 17.19 -19.40 14.17
N ILE A 149 16.29 -18.43 14.09
CA ILE A 149 15.47 -17.99 15.23
C ILE A 149 14.54 -19.11 15.69
N ILE A 150 13.82 -19.77 14.80
CA ILE A 150 12.93 -20.89 15.14
C ILE A 150 13.71 -22.00 15.83
N ASN A 151 14.86 -22.40 15.27
CA ASN A 151 15.72 -23.43 15.86
C ASN A 151 16.29 -23.02 17.22
N PHE A 152 16.61 -21.74 17.42
CA PHE A 152 17.07 -21.23 18.69
C PHE A 152 15.95 -21.29 19.75
N ILE A 153 14.76 -20.79 19.42
CA ILE A 153 13.59 -20.80 20.31
C ILE A 153 13.23 -22.23 20.70
N SER A 154 13.17 -23.15 19.73
CA SER A 154 12.88 -24.59 19.98
C SER A 154 13.89 -25.25 20.91
N ARG A 155 15.18 -24.93 20.77
CA ARG A 155 16.23 -25.51 21.64
C ARG A 155 16.21 -24.99 23.06
N HIS A 156 15.73 -23.78 23.27
CA HIS A 156 15.77 -23.10 24.58
C HIS A 156 14.40 -23.04 25.28
N GLU A 157 13.40 -23.73 24.73
CA GLU A 157 12.02 -23.77 25.27
C GLU A 157 11.47 -22.39 25.65
N LEU A 158 11.82 -21.35 24.86
CA LEU A 158 11.47 -19.97 25.14
C LEU A 158 10.03 -19.58 24.79
N LEU A 159 9.28 -20.50 24.20
CA LEU A 159 7.85 -20.33 23.94
C LEU A 159 7.06 -21.46 24.58
N PRO A 160 5.95 -21.17 25.30
CA PRO A 160 4.99 -22.20 25.68
C PRO A 160 4.41 -22.86 24.43
N ASN A 161 4.14 -24.15 24.51
CA ASN A 161 3.82 -25.07 23.40
C ASN A 161 2.62 -24.70 22.50
N GLU A 162 1.95 -23.57 22.68
CA GLU A 162 0.66 -23.31 22.04
C GLU A 162 0.57 -22.09 21.13
N ASN A 163 1.63 -21.28 21.00
CA ASN A 163 1.57 -20.10 20.13
C ASN A 163 2.83 -19.97 19.26
N PHE A 164 2.89 -20.72 18.19
CA PHE A 164 3.79 -20.39 17.10
C PHE A 164 3.29 -19.10 16.43
N ILE A 165 4.11 -18.07 16.48
CA ILE A 165 3.89 -16.88 15.64
C ILE A 165 4.06 -17.34 14.20
N ASP A 166 2.95 -17.52 13.50
CA ASP A 166 2.99 -17.76 12.06
C ASP A 166 3.46 -16.49 11.38
N LEU A 167 4.72 -16.47 10.99
CA LEU A 167 5.35 -15.37 10.26
C LEU A 167 5.05 -15.49 8.76
N ASP A 168 3.85 -15.92 8.41
CA ASP A 168 3.44 -15.96 7.01
C ASP A 168 3.37 -14.55 6.42
N GLU A 169 3.64 -14.43 5.15
CA GLU A 169 3.83 -13.16 4.43
C GLU A 169 2.59 -12.26 4.39
N SER A 170 1.44 -12.75 4.84
CA SER A 170 0.15 -12.06 4.88
C SER A 170 -0.26 -11.53 6.26
N SER A 171 0.46 -11.86 7.32
CA SER A 171 0.07 -11.50 8.68
C SER A 171 0.45 -10.05 9.00
N ASN A 172 -0.53 -9.17 9.02
CA ASN A 172 -0.47 -7.94 9.82
C ASN A 172 -0.17 -8.34 11.27
N TYR A 173 0.79 -7.68 11.89
CA TYR A 173 1.17 -7.89 13.29
C TYR A 173 -0.05 -7.70 14.21
N ASN A 174 -0.74 -8.75 14.54
CA ASN A 174 -1.60 -8.81 15.70
C ASN A 174 -0.79 -9.42 16.84
N ILE A 175 -0.16 -8.56 17.64
CA ILE A 175 0.33 -8.95 18.94
C ILE A 175 -0.90 -9.12 19.80
N VAL A 176 -1.33 -10.34 20.02
CA VAL A 176 -2.33 -10.66 21.05
C VAL A 176 -1.57 -10.66 22.38
N ASN A 177 -1.63 -9.52 23.07
CA ASN A 177 -1.23 -9.47 24.47
C ASN A 177 -2.31 -10.18 25.30
N ASN A 178 -2.10 -11.45 25.58
CA ASN A 178 -2.77 -12.13 26.70
C ASN A 178 -1.79 -12.14 27.88
N TYR A 179 -1.82 -11.10 28.68
CA TYR A 179 -1.39 -11.12 30.06
C TYR A 179 -2.68 -10.95 30.90
N ASP A 180 -3.17 -12.03 31.45
CA ASP A 180 -3.92 -12.08 32.70
C ASP A 180 -3.02 -12.67 33.79
#